data_ffc7e2350866453d6c823ccc5a963e3b
#
_entry.id   ffc7e2350866453d6c823ccc5a963e3b
#
_cell.length_a   1.000
_cell.length_b   1.000
_cell.length_c   1.000
_cell.angle_alpha   90.00
_cell.angle_beta   90.00
_cell.angle_gamma   90.00
#
_symmetry.space_group_name_H-M   'P 1'
#
loop_
_entity.id
_entity.type
_entity.pdbx_description
1 polymer ?
#
loop_
_entity_poly.entity_id
_entity_poly.type
_entity_poly.pdbx_seq_one_letter_code
_entity_poly.pdbx_strand_id
1 'polypeptide(L)'
;MNHVKSEHDIMGKTKIQLLYLLNPNFIALFALHVLCNIKTAMKSISTNPFLITGYQGPDYFCDREKETASLMSALKNGRNITLISPRRMGKTGLIKNVFYYIQKENKSAACFYLDIFSTQNLQEFVSLLGRSVLGKLDTLSQSTLKSLFSFFKSCRPVISADEITGMPSVTLDFIPERSEETLKEIFTYLNQSGVECYIAIDKFQQIMEYPEKGVEGLLRSYIQFTPNVHFIFSGSKKHLMESIFFSIKRPFYQSTQKLFLAPIPYTPYREFAKKLFDEKKKTLQEDIFHEIYQSVKGHTWYMQYLLNRLYSLPQQTPTIELLHTLIQEIIQEEEYTYQTYFQFLTSNQIQLLKAIAKEEIVNEINSATFIKKYDLKGASSINVALKSLINKEFVLKEQQGYIVYDRFLAIWLKGLV
;
A
#
# COMPACT_ATOMS: atom_id res chain seq x y z
N MET A 1 -19.47 -26.62 -51.65
CA MET A 1 -19.27 -26.03 -50.32
C MET A 1 -18.85 -24.58 -50.46
N ASN A 2 -19.71 -23.70 -50.94
CA ASN A 2 -19.46 -22.26 -51.09
C ASN A 2 -20.80 -21.52 -51.16
N HIS A 3 -21.55 -21.42 -50.06
CA HIS A 3 -22.75 -20.55 -50.00
C HIS A 3 -23.15 -20.11 -48.57
N VAL A 4 -22.32 -20.19 -47.56
CA VAL A 4 -22.71 -19.81 -46.18
C VAL A 4 -21.91 -18.61 -45.62
N LYS A 5 -20.95 -18.03 -46.38
CA LYS A 5 -20.13 -16.89 -45.92
C LYS A 5 -20.62 -15.50 -46.31
N SER A 6 -21.71 -15.35 -47.08
CA SER A 6 -22.15 -14.03 -47.57
C SER A 6 -23.28 -13.38 -46.76
N GLU A 7 -24.03 -14.13 -45.94
CA GLU A 7 -25.18 -13.54 -45.21
C GLU A 7 -24.81 -12.84 -43.89
N HIS A 8 -23.72 -13.23 -43.21
CA HIS A 8 -23.29 -12.57 -41.98
C HIS A 8 -22.62 -11.21 -42.20
N ASP A 9 -21.98 -10.98 -43.34
CA ASP A 9 -21.33 -9.72 -43.69
C ASP A 9 -22.30 -8.64 -44.16
N ILE A 10 -23.45 -9.05 -44.71
CA ILE A 10 -24.47 -8.10 -45.21
C ILE A 10 -25.33 -7.60 -44.04
N MET A 11 -25.59 -8.40 -43.02
CA MET A 11 -26.34 -7.97 -41.81
C MET A 11 -25.54 -7.01 -40.91
N GLY A 12 -24.23 -7.14 -40.86
CA GLY A 12 -23.35 -6.21 -40.10
C GLY A 12 -23.33 -4.82 -40.71
N LYS A 13 -23.24 -4.71 -42.04
CA LYS A 13 -23.18 -3.40 -42.74
C LYS A 13 -24.54 -2.68 -42.77
N THR A 14 -25.65 -3.39 -42.78
CA THR A 14 -27.00 -2.78 -42.76
C THR A 14 -27.35 -2.21 -41.39
N LYS A 15 -26.88 -2.81 -40.28
CA LYS A 15 -27.06 -2.27 -38.93
C LYS A 15 -26.25 -1.01 -38.66
N ILE A 16 -25.07 -0.89 -39.26
CA ILE A 16 -24.21 0.31 -39.09
C ILE A 16 -24.76 1.48 -39.94
N GLN A 17 -25.33 1.25 -41.12
CA GLN A 17 -25.94 2.28 -41.92
C GLN A 17 -27.26 2.83 -41.36
N LEU A 18 -28.04 2.04 -40.63
CA LEU A 18 -29.24 2.52 -39.92
C LEU A 18 -28.93 3.43 -38.73
N LEU A 19 -27.75 3.30 -38.13
CA LEU A 19 -27.31 4.16 -37.03
C LEU A 19 -26.92 5.59 -37.47
N TYR A 20 -26.60 5.78 -38.75
CA TYR A 20 -26.28 7.12 -39.33
C TYR A 20 -27.51 7.96 -39.69
N LEU A 21 -28.69 7.39 -39.64
CA LEU A 21 -29.96 8.09 -39.90
C LEU A 21 -30.68 8.62 -38.66
N LEU A 22 -30.09 8.37 -37.48
CA LEU A 22 -30.62 8.90 -36.19
C LEU A 22 -29.97 10.29 -35.94
N ASN A 23 -30.84 11.22 -35.54
CA ASN A 23 -30.47 12.60 -35.20
C ASN A 23 -29.19 12.63 -34.32
N PRO A 24 -28.16 13.42 -34.68
CA PRO A 24 -26.89 13.51 -33.91
C PRO A 24 -27.07 13.80 -32.42
N ASN A 25 -28.16 14.51 -32.05
CA ASN A 25 -28.52 14.77 -30.67
C ASN A 25 -28.99 13.51 -29.92
N PHE A 26 -29.56 12.54 -30.63
CA PHE A 26 -29.99 11.27 -30.01
C PHE A 26 -28.79 10.36 -29.74
N ILE A 27 -27.80 10.35 -30.65
CA ILE A 27 -26.54 9.61 -30.46
C ILE A 27 -25.74 10.21 -29.31
N ALA A 28 -25.68 11.55 -29.21
CA ALA A 28 -25.02 12.24 -28.11
C ALA A 28 -25.71 11.97 -26.76
N LEU A 29 -27.05 12.00 -26.71
CA LEU A 29 -27.82 11.68 -25.49
C LEU A 29 -27.68 10.19 -25.09
N PHE A 30 -27.69 9.28 -26.06
CA PHE A 30 -27.50 7.85 -25.80
C PHE A 30 -26.06 7.57 -25.35
N ALA A 31 -25.06 8.18 -25.98
CA ALA A 31 -23.66 8.09 -25.55
C ALA A 31 -23.47 8.71 -24.14
N LEU A 32 -24.11 9.84 -23.84
CA LEU A 32 -24.09 10.45 -22.51
C LEU A 32 -24.79 9.55 -21.46
N HIS A 33 -25.91 8.94 -21.81
CA HIS A 33 -26.65 8.01 -20.95
C HIS A 33 -25.87 6.71 -20.72
N VAL A 34 -25.25 6.15 -21.76
CA VAL A 34 -24.37 4.99 -21.66
C VAL A 34 -23.10 5.31 -20.87
N LEU A 35 -22.48 6.47 -21.10
CA LEU A 35 -21.32 6.95 -20.35
C LEU A 35 -21.68 7.27 -18.89
N CYS A 36 -22.88 7.81 -18.62
CA CYS A 36 -23.39 8.02 -17.27
C CYS A 36 -23.64 6.71 -16.54
N ASN A 37 -24.26 5.73 -17.23
CA ASN A 37 -24.48 4.40 -16.70
C ASN A 37 -23.18 3.60 -16.53
N ILE A 38 -22.21 3.74 -17.44
CA ILE A 38 -20.86 3.17 -17.31
C ILE A 38 -20.11 3.83 -16.15
N LYS A 39 -20.17 5.17 -15.98
CA LYS A 39 -19.61 5.85 -14.80
C LYS A 39 -20.30 5.46 -13.50
N THR A 40 -21.59 5.14 -13.54
CA THR A 40 -22.36 4.65 -12.38
C THR A 40 -22.06 3.16 -12.13
N ALA A 41 -21.85 2.37 -13.17
CA ALA A 41 -21.48 0.95 -13.06
C ALA A 41 -19.97 0.73 -12.73
N MET A 42 -19.09 1.67 -13.09
CA MET A 42 -17.67 1.64 -12.69
C MET A 42 -17.40 2.13 -11.26
N LYS A 43 -18.40 2.61 -10.54
CA LYS A 43 -18.40 2.59 -9.10
C LYS A 43 -18.88 1.22 -8.60
N SER A 44 -18.11 0.17 -8.78
CA SER A 44 -18.18 -0.99 -7.91
C SER A 44 -17.63 -0.57 -6.54
N ILE A 45 -18.35 0.32 -5.87
CA ILE A 45 -18.16 0.59 -4.46
C ILE A 45 -18.37 -0.76 -3.80
N SER A 46 -17.35 -1.27 -3.14
CA SER A 46 -17.49 -2.43 -2.28
C SER A 46 -18.76 -2.24 -1.46
N THR A 47 -19.67 -3.19 -1.49
CA THR A 47 -20.91 -3.13 -0.69
C THR A 47 -20.59 -3.07 0.81
N ASN A 48 -19.36 -3.39 1.18
CA ASN A 48 -18.83 -3.34 2.53
C ASN A 48 -17.86 -2.16 2.66
N PRO A 49 -18.15 -1.19 3.57
CA PRO A 49 -17.35 0.02 3.71
C PRO A 49 -16.02 -0.20 4.44
N PHE A 50 -15.85 -1.32 5.14
CA PHE A 50 -14.60 -1.68 5.81
C PHE A 50 -13.64 -2.32 4.82
N LEU A 51 -12.76 -1.51 4.24
CA LEU A 51 -11.86 -1.90 3.17
C LEU A 51 -10.70 -2.74 3.71
N ILE A 52 -10.54 -3.95 3.21
CA ILE A 52 -9.41 -4.84 3.54
C ILE A 52 -8.20 -4.51 2.67
N THR A 53 -8.45 -4.06 1.44
CA THR A 53 -7.42 -3.69 0.46
C THR A 53 -7.78 -2.40 -0.26
N GLY A 54 -6.76 -1.68 -0.72
CA GLY A 54 -6.95 -0.49 -1.53
C GLY A 54 -7.30 0.78 -0.74
N TYR A 55 -7.74 1.80 -1.49
CA TYR A 55 -8.21 3.09 -1.00
C TYR A 55 -9.31 3.58 -1.94
N GLN A 56 -10.49 3.91 -1.41
CA GLN A 56 -11.66 4.31 -2.20
C GLN A 56 -12.15 5.73 -1.88
N GLY A 57 -11.31 6.54 -1.29
CA GLY A 57 -11.62 7.93 -0.94
C GLY A 57 -11.68 8.19 0.56
N PRO A 58 -11.81 9.48 0.94
CA PRO A 58 -11.79 9.91 2.34
C PRO A 58 -12.95 9.32 3.17
N ASP A 59 -14.12 9.10 2.58
CA ASP A 59 -15.30 8.60 3.29
C ASP A 59 -15.11 7.20 3.88
N TYR A 60 -14.19 6.42 3.29
CA TYR A 60 -13.82 5.07 3.75
C TYR A 60 -12.46 5.04 4.46
N PHE A 61 -11.90 6.20 4.76
CA PHE A 61 -10.60 6.34 5.40
C PHE A 61 -10.77 6.87 6.82
N CYS A 62 -10.50 6.00 7.80
CA CYS A 62 -10.73 6.31 9.22
C CYS A 62 -9.62 7.20 9.78
N ASP A 63 -9.99 8.30 10.42
CA ASP A 63 -9.10 9.19 11.15
C ASP A 63 -7.86 9.63 10.31
N ARG A 64 -6.76 9.91 10.94
CA ARG A 64 -5.49 10.34 10.31
C ARG A 64 -5.47 11.78 9.82
N GLU A 65 -6.38 12.62 10.30
CA GLU A 65 -6.43 14.04 9.95
C GLU A 65 -5.15 14.75 10.38
N LYS A 66 -4.61 14.41 11.56
CA LYS A 66 -3.35 14.99 12.07
C LYS A 66 -2.16 14.59 11.22
N GLU A 67 -2.06 13.30 10.89
CA GLU A 67 -1.00 12.79 10.02
C GLU A 67 -1.13 13.33 8.61
N THR A 68 -2.35 13.39 8.06
CA THR A 68 -2.64 13.96 6.74
C THR A 68 -2.22 15.43 6.69
N ALA A 69 -2.64 16.24 7.67
CA ALA A 69 -2.28 17.66 7.77
C ALA A 69 -0.76 17.86 7.93
N SER A 70 -0.10 17.04 8.75
CA SER A 70 1.35 17.07 8.95
C SER A 70 2.11 16.76 7.65
N LEU A 71 1.68 15.72 6.92
CA LEU A 71 2.27 15.35 5.63
C LEU A 71 2.07 16.47 4.59
N MET A 72 0.85 16.97 4.45
CA MET A 72 0.55 18.06 3.50
C MET A 72 1.35 19.33 3.84
N SER A 73 1.41 19.72 5.11
CA SER A 73 2.20 20.88 5.55
C SER A 73 3.68 20.70 5.26
N ALA A 74 4.24 19.52 5.51
CA ALA A 74 5.65 19.26 5.25
C ALA A 74 5.98 19.35 3.75
N LEU A 75 5.19 18.66 2.92
CA LEU A 75 5.37 18.61 1.47
C LEU A 75 5.23 20.02 0.84
N LYS A 76 4.20 20.78 1.20
CA LYS A 76 4.00 22.16 0.72
C LYS A 76 5.12 23.12 1.13
N ASN A 77 5.86 22.82 2.19
CA ASN A 77 7.03 23.58 2.63
C ASN A 77 8.37 22.97 2.16
N GLY A 78 8.36 22.16 1.12
CA GLY A 78 9.56 21.58 0.51
C GLY A 78 10.27 20.53 1.35
N ARG A 79 9.62 19.96 2.39
CA ARG A 79 10.20 18.94 3.24
C ARG A 79 9.80 17.56 2.76
N ASN A 80 10.77 16.74 2.41
CA ASN A 80 10.56 15.33 2.15
C ASN A 80 10.22 14.57 3.45
N ILE A 81 9.56 13.43 3.35
CA ILE A 81 9.03 12.68 4.49
C ILE A 81 9.56 11.25 4.50
N THR A 82 9.89 10.77 5.68
CA THR A 82 10.06 9.34 5.96
C THR A 82 8.89 8.84 6.80
N LEU A 83 8.04 7.98 6.21
CA LEU A 83 6.87 7.38 6.84
C LEU A 83 7.16 5.94 7.25
N ILE A 84 7.21 5.69 8.55
CA ILE A 84 7.56 4.38 9.11
C ILE A 84 6.40 3.83 9.93
N SER A 85 5.99 2.60 9.66
CA SER A 85 5.13 1.83 10.55
C SER A 85 5.17 0.35 10.20
N PRO A 86 4.75 -0.55 11.09
CA PRO A 86 4.55 -1.94 10.75
C PRO A 86 3.71 -2.12 9.48
N ARG A 87 3.74 -3.31 8.88
CA ARG A 87 2.86 -3.64 7.74
C ARG A 87 1.40 -3.51 8.16
N ARG A 88 0.51 -3.26 7.19
CA ARG A 88 -0.95 -3.27 7.39
C ARG A 88 -1.48 -2.21 8.37
N MET A 89 -0.69 -1.15 8.64
CA MET A 89 -1.10 0.00 9.49
C MET A 89 -1.76 1.14 8.71
N GLY A 90 -1.97 0.99 7.40
CA GLY A 90 -2.64 1.99 6.58
C GLY A 90 -1.73 3.03 5.91
N LYS A 91 -0.38 2.79 5.81
CA LYS A 91 0.55 3.72 5.12
C LYS A 91 0.11 4.09 3.71
N THR A 92 -0.18 3.08 2.90
CA THR A 92 -0.62 3.27 1.51
C THR A 92 -1.92 4.07 1.43
N GLY A 93 -2.86 3.79 2.33
CA GLY A 93 -4.11 4.55 2.45
C GLY A 93 -3.84 6.02 2.79
N LEU A 94 -2.98 6.28 3.78
CA LEU A 94 -2.60 7.64 4.17
C LEU A 94 -1.93 8.41 3.02
N ILE A 95 -0.99 7.80 2.30
CA ILE A 95 -0.34 8.42 1.13
C ILE A 95 -1.37 8.77 0.05
N LYS A 96 -2.27 7.83 -0.28
CA LYS A 96 -3.32 8.08 -1.28
C LYS A 96 -4.33 9.14 -0.82
N ASN A 97 -4.63 9.20 0.46
CA ASN A 97 -5.48 10.24 1.05
C ASN A 97 -4.83 11.62 0.94
N VAL A 98 -3.54 11.74 1.25
CA VAL A 98 -2.75 12.97 1.05
C VAL A 98 -2.76 13.39 -0.42
N PHE A 99 -2.53 12.46 -1.35
CA PHE A 99 -2.56 12.73 -2.80
C PHE A 99 -3.95 13.19 -3.27
N TYR A 100 -5.01 12.62 -2.73
CA TYR A 100 -6.38 13.07 -2.99
C TYR A 100 -6.57 14.54 -2.61
N TYR A 101 -6.14 14.96 -1.42
CA TYR A 101 -6.27 16.35 -0.99
C TYR A 101 -5.34 17.29 -1.76
N ILE A 102 -4.10 16.90 -2.06
CA ILE A 102 -3.19 17.68 -2.91
C ILE A 102 -3.84 17.96 -4.27
N GLN A 103 -4.35 16.93 -4.94
CA GLN A 103 -4.99 17.07 -6.26
C GLN A 103 -6.33 17.82 -6.20
N LYS A 104 -7.03 17.78 -5.07
CA LYS A 104 -8.24 18.58 -4.85
C LYS A 104 -7.92 20.08 -4.75
N GLU A 105 -6.80 20.43 -4.10
CA GLU A 105 -6.35 21.83 -3.96
C GLU A 105 -5.64 22.33 -5.22
N ASN A 106 -4.77 21.51 -5.80
CA ASN A 106 -4.02 21.83 -7.02
C ASN A 106 -4.21 20.73 -8.07
N LYS A 107 -5.12 20.97 -9.02
CA LYS A 107 -5.44 20.02 -10.10
C LYS A 107 -4.29 19.77 -11.06
N SER A 108 -3.32 20.69 -11.15
CA SER A 108 -2.12 20.53 -11.99
C SER A 108 -1.00 19.73 -11.32
N ALA A 109 -1.09 19.48 -10.01
CA ALA A 109 -0.11 18.70 -9.30
C ALA A 109 -0.12 17.22 -9.73
N ALA A 110 1.06 16.67 -9.96
CA ALA A 110 1.23 15.27 -10.32
C ALA A 110 1.63 14.44 -9.10
N CYS A 111 0.85 13.39 -8.80
CA CYS A 111 1.10 12.50 -7.67
C CYS A 111 1.44 11.09 -8.16
N PHE A 112 2.57 10.52 -7.74
CA PHE A 112 3.06 9.22 -8.16
C PHE A 112 3.25 8.31 -6.94
N TYR A 113 2.69 7.11 -7.01
CA TYR A 113 2.88 6.07 -6.00
C TYR A 113 3.62 4.89 -6.62
N LEU A 114 4.80 4.59 -6.09
CA LEU A 114 5.66 3.49 -6.51
C LEU A 114 5.81 2.49 -5.37
N ASP A 115 5.41 1.25 -5.59
CA ASP A 115 5.80 0.13 -4.71
C ASP A 115 7.00 -0.57 -5.33
N ILE A 116 8.17 -0.42 -4.69
CA ILE A 116 9.43 -0.98 -5.20
C ILE A 116 9.76 -2.36 -4.62
N PHE A 117 8.78 -3.03 -4.00
CA PHE A 117 9.00 -4.35 -3.38
C PHE A 117 9.52 -5.40 -4.36
N SER A 118 9.03 -5.39 -5.60
CA SER A 118 9.43 -6.36 -6.64
C SER A 118 10.76 -6.05 -7.30
N THR A 119 11.32 -4.85 -7.10
CA THR A 119 12.58 -4.46 -7.76
C THR A 119 13.79 -5.08 -7.07
N GLN A 120 14.72 -5.61 -7.86
CA GLN A 120 15.91 -6.32 -7.37
C GLN A 120 17.22 -5.57 -7.60
N ASN A 121 17.19 -4.50 -8.42
CA ASN A 121 18.36 -3.72 -8.83
C ASN A 121 17.95 -2.29 -9.24
N LEU A 122 18.96 -1.44 -9.47
CA LEU A 122 18.78 -0.06 -9.89
C LEU A 122 18.02 0.05 -11.22
N GLN A 123 18.28 -0.83 -12.18
CA GLN A 123 17.60 -0.82 -13.47
C GLN A 123 16.08 -0.98 -13.34
N GLU A 124 15.64 -1.95 -12.56
CA GLU A 124 14.20 -2.20 -12.35
C GLU A 124 13.53 -1.03 -11.63
N PHE A 125 14.23 -0.43 -10.64
CA PHE A 125 13.78 0.78 -9.98
C PHE A 125 13.61 1.94 -10.96
N VAL A 126 14.62 2.20 -11.80
CA VAL A 126 14.61 3.28 -12.79
C VAL A 126 13.51 3.05 -13.83
N SER A 127 13.33 1.81 -14.28
CA SER A 127 12.26 1.42 -15.19
C SER A 127 10.88 1.68 -14.61
N LEU A 128 10.67 1.32 -13.35
CA LEU A 128 9.41 1.56 -12.64
C LEU A 128 9.13 3.07 -12.47
N LEU A 129 10.14 3.83 -12.04
CA LEU A 129 10.04 5.28 -11.88
C LEU A 129 9.73 5.96 -13.21
N GLY A 130 10.48 5.62 -14.27
CA GLY A 130 10.30 6.20 -15.60
C GLY A 130 8.91 5.95 -16.17
N ARG A 131 8.42 4.70 -16.12
CA ARG A 131 7.05 4.36 -16.57
C ARG A 131 5.98 5.12 -15.79
N SER A 132 6.16 5.26 -14.48
CA SER A 132 5.19 5.96 -13.63
C SER A 132 5.14 7.45 -13.91
N VAL A 133 6.29 8.08 -14.11
CA VAL A 133 6.40 9.53 -14.38
C VAL A 133 5.88 9.86 -15.77
N LEU A 134 6.34 9.15 -16.80
CA LEU A 134 6.01 9.44 -18.20
C LEU A 134 4.53 9.15 -18.50
N GLY A 135 3.96 8.10 -17.94
CA GLY A 135 2.53 7.77 -18.15
C GLY A 135 1.55 8.80 -17.59
N LYS A 136 1.99 9.74 -16.75
CA LYS A 136 1.10 10.71 -16.10
C LYS A 136 1.32 12.16 -16.50
N LEU A 137 2.54 12.55 -16.78
CA LEU A 137 2.85 13.95 -17.12
C LEU A 137 2.46 14.29 -18.55
N ASP A 138 2.41 13.30 -19.42
CA ASP A 138 2.09 13.52 -20.83
C ASP A 138 0.66 13.06 -21.13
N THR A 139 -0.22 14.04 -21.33
CA THR A 139 -1.43 13.81 -22.12
C THR A 139 -1.00 13.57 -23.56
N LEU A 140 -1.17 12.34 -24.03
CA LEU A 140 -0.66 11.77 -25.28
C LEU A 140 -1.08 12.56 -26.54
N SER A 141 -0.45 13.71 -26.80
CA SER A 141 -0.47 14.32 -28.13
C SER A 141 0.75 13.83 -28.92
N GLN A 142 0.63 13.72 -30.26
CA GLN A 142 1.75 13.31 -31.12
C GLN A 142 2.98 14.23 -31.01
N SER A 143 2.77 15.52 -30.69
CA SER A 143 3.85 16.48 -30.46
C SER A 143 4.61 16.21 -29.17
N THR A 144 3.92 15.78 -28.14
CA THR A 144 4.48 15.41 -26.82
C THR A 144 5.35 14.16 -26.91
N LEU A 145 4.92 13.14 -27.68
CA LEU A 145 5.70 11.94 -27.94
C LEU A 145 7.04 12.26 -28.64
N LYS A 146 7.05 13.14 -29.65
CA LYS A 146 8.30 13.54 -30.29
C LYS A 146 9.26 14.28 -29.36
N SER A 147 8.74 15.10 -28.44
CA SER A 147 9.59 15.78 -27.46
C SER A 147 10.16 14.81 -26.42
N LEU A 148 9.41 13.82 -25.99
CA LEU A 148 9.91 12.74 -25.12
C LEU A 148 11.06 11.97 -25.79
N PHE A 149 10.90 11.56 -27.04
CA PHE A 149 11.94 10.85 -27.78
C PHE A 149 13.23 11.65 -27.97
N SER A 150 13.10 12.97 -28.06
CA SER A 150 14.28 13.86 -28.14
C SER A 150 14.96 14.05 -26.80
N PHE A 151 14.21 13.90 -25.71
CA PHE A 151 14.68 14.10 -24.34
C PHE A 151 15.42 12.86 -23.79
N PHE A 152 14.80 11.69 -23.94
CA PHE A 152 15.37 10.44 -23.43
C PHE A 152 16.28 9.79 -24.47
N LYS A 153 17.60 9.85 -24.24
CA LYS A 153 18.64 9.27 -25.11
C LYS A 153 19.14 7.92 -24.61
N SER A 154 18.94 7.63 -23.33
CA SER A 154 19.39 6.40 -22.67
C SER A 154 18.37 5.27 -22.71
N CYS A 155 17.19 5.49 -23.27
CA CYS A 155 16.16 4.47 -23.43
C CYS A 155 15.57 4.49 -24.84
N ARG A 156 14.97 3.36 -25.23
CA ARG A 156 14.30 3.22 -26.53
C ARG A 156 12.80 3.31 -26.34
N PRO A 157 12.12 4.22 -27.05
CA PRO A 157 10.67 4.23 -27.05
C PRO A 157 10.15 3.03 -27.83
N VAL A 158 9.22 2.30 -27.23
CA VAL A 158 8.50 1.20 -27.86
C VAL A 158 7.03 1.58 -27.95
N ILE A 159 6.51 1.63 -29.16
CA ILE A 159 5.08 1.85 -29.38
C ILE A 159 4.44 0.46 -29.44
N SER A 160 3.53 0.19 -28.53
CA SER A 160 2.70 -1.02 -28.49
C SER A 160 1.22 -0.63 -28.51
N ALA A 161 0.38 -1.50 -29.01
CA ALA A 161 -1.06 -1.39 -28.81
C ALA A 161 -1.41 -1.98 -27.44
N ASP A 162 -2.21 -1.28 -26.66
CA ASP A 162 -2.79 -1.82 -25.43
C ASP A 162 -3.67 -3.02 -25.79
N GLU A 163 -3.41 -4.16 -25.20
CA GLU A 163 -4.08 -5.43 -25.52
C GLU A 163 -5.59 -5.41 -25.25
N ILE A 164 -6.06 -4.54 -24.37
CA ILE A 164 -7.46 -4.45 -23.95
C ILE A 164 -8.21 -3.38 -24.76
N THR A 165 -7.59 -2.21 -24.93
CA THR A 165 -8.25 -1.05 -25.57
C THR A 165 -7.89 -0.87 -27.03
N GLY A 166 -6.83 -1.52 -27.51
CA GLY A 166 -6.28 -1.33 -28.86
C GLY A 166 -5.66 0.04 -29.10
N MET A 167 -5.60 0.90 -28.09
CA MET A 167 -5.00 2.24 -28.22
C MET A 167 -3.48 2.16 -28.24
N PRO A 168 -2.79 3.01 -29.02
CA PRO A 168 -1.34 3.06 -29.00
C PRO A 168 -0.86 3.49 -27.61
N SER A 169 -0.09 2.65 -26.97
CA SER A 169 0.64 2.92 -25.73
C SER A 169 2.12 3.08 -26.05
N VAL A 170 2.76 4.04 -25.41
CA VAL A 170 4.20 4.24 -25.52
C VAL A 170 4.83 3.75 -24.22
N THR A 171 5.71 2.79 -24.35
CA THR A 171 6.58 2.34 -23.27
C THR A 171 8.02 2.70 -23.59
N LEU A 172 8.83 2.90 -22.55
CA LEU A 172 10.27 3.06 -22.71
C LEU A 172 10.95 1.74 -22.40
N ASP A 173 11.76 1.27 -23.35
CA ASP A 173 12.65 0.15 -23.13
C ASP A 173 13.98 0.70 -22.59
N PHE A 174 14.28 0.39 -21.35
CA PHE A 174 15.43 0.91 -20.62
C PHE A 174 16.66 0.03 -20.90
N ILE A 175 17.77 0.67 -21.29
CA ILE A 175 19.03 -0.02 -21.51
C ILE A 175 19.70 -0.27 -20.14
N PRO A 176 19.92 -1.52 -19.73
CA PRO A 176 20.42 -1.86 -18.39
C PRO A 176 21.71 -1.12 -18.00
N GLU A 177 22.66 -1.05 -18.92
CA GLU A 177 23.98 -0.45 -18.72
C GLU A 177 23.92 1.08 -18.56
N ARG A 178 22.77 1.69 -18.84
CA ARG A 178 22.55 3.14 -18.78
C ARG A 178 21.57 3.57 -17.69
N SER A 179 21.36 2.74 -16.69
CA SER A 179 20.37 3.02 -15.63
C SER A 179 20.63 4.34 -14.88
N GLU A 180 21.88 4.69 -14.63
CA GLU A 180 22.23 5.97 -13.98
C GLU A 180 21.96 7.17 -14.90
N GLU A 181 22.26 7.05 -16.21
CA GLU A 181 21.98 8.08 -17.21
C GLU A 181 20.46 8.30 -17.32
N THR A 182 19.71 7.19 -17.39
CA THR A 182 18.23 7.24 -17.45
C THR A 182 17.64 7.88 -16.20
N LEU A 183 18.17 7.56 -15.04
CA LEU A 183 17.75 8.20 -13.78
C LEU A 183 17.97 9.71 -13.81
N LYS A 184 19.13 10.14 -14.30
CA LYS A 184 19.44 11.56 -14.51
C LYS A 184 18.46 12.23 -15.47
N GLU A 185 18.14 11.58 -16.59
CA GLU A 185 17.17 12.08 -17.56
C GLU A 185 15.78 12.22 -16.94
N ILE A 186 15.31 11.23 -16.17
CA ILE A 186 14.02 11.30 -15.47
C ILE A 186 13.97 12.50 -14.50
N PHE A 187 14.99 12.70 -13.66
CA PHE A 187 15.03 13.84 -12.74
C PHE A 187 15.14 15.18 -13.47
N THR A 188 15.89 15.23 -14.57
CA THR A 188 15.97 16.43 -15.41
C THR A 188 14.60 16.76 -16.04
N TYR A 189 13.91 15.76 -16.55
CA TYR A 189 12.57 15.89 -17.10
C TYR A 189 11.56 16.38 -16.07
N LEU A 190 11.54 15.80 -14.87
CA LEU A 190 10.72 16.24 -13.74
C LEU A 190 10.97 17.71 -13.39
N ASN A 191 12.26 18.11 -13.33
CA ASN A 191 12.64 19.48 -12.98
C ASN A 191 12.21 20.49 -14.07
N GLN A 192 12.34 20.13 -15.36
CA GLN A 192 11.99 20.97 -16.48
C GLN A 192 10.48 21.01 -16.80
N SER A 193 9.71 20.07 -16.29
CA SER A 193 8.25 20.01 -16.54
C SER A 193 7.49 21.22 -16.01
N GLY A 194 8.03 21.94 -15.03
CA GLY A 194 7.35 23.03 -14.33
C GLY A 194 6.13 22.58 -13.50
N VAL A 195 5.87 21.28 -13.44
CA VAL A 195 4.78 20.69 -12.68
C VAL A 195 5.24 20.38 -11.27
N GLU A 196 4.44 20.72 -10.28
CA GLU A 196 4.67 20.32 -8.90
C GLU A 196 4.37 18.82 -8.74
N CYS A 197 5.38 18.03 -8.40
CA CYS A 197 5.32 16.59 -8.36
C CYS A 197 5.46 16.05 -6.92
N TYR A 198 4.65 15.06 -6.60
CA TYR A 198 4.67 14.35 -5.31
C TYR A 198 4.91 12.86 -5.57
N ILE A 199 6.05 12.35 -5.15
CA ILE A 199 6.46 10.97 -5.41
C ILE A 199 6.53 10.21 -4.09
N ALA A 200 5.66 9.21 -3.92
CA ALA A 200 5.76 8.27 -2.80
C ALA A 200 6.43 6.98 -3.28
N ILE A 201 7.52 6.63 -2.61
CA ILE A 201 8.24 5.37 -2.83
C ILE A 201 7.99 4.47 -1.63
N ASP A 202 7.13 3.49 -1.80
CA ASP A 202 6.81 2.51 -0.75
C ASP A 202 7.77 1.34 -0.79
N LYS A 203 8.00 0.74 0.39
CA LYS A 203 9.02 -0.29 0.62
C LYS A 203 10.45 0.19 0.33
N PHE A 204 10.73 1.45 0.61
CA PHE A 204 12.01 2.09 0.27
C PHE A 204 13.24 1.35 0.79
N GLN A 205 13.12 0.61 1.90
CA GLN A 205 14.19 -0.25 2.39
C GLN A 205 14.65 -1.31 1.37
N GLN A 206 13.90 -1.56 0.30
CA GLN A 206 14.26 -2.52 -0.76
C GLN A 206 15.56 -2.14 -1.48
N ILE A 207 15.89 -0.84 -1.56
CA ILE A 207 17.15 -0.38 -2.16
C ILE A 207 18.40 -0.92 -1.44
N MET A 208 18.26 -1.39 -0.19
CA MET A 208 19.36 -1.99 0.56
C MET A 208 19.72 -3.41 0.07
N GLU A 209 18.82 -4.05 -0.66
CA GLU A 209 19.00 -5.38 -1.23
C GLU A 209 19.60 -5.35 -2.66
N TYR A 210 19.76 -4.13 -3.23
CA TYR A 210 20.32 -4.00 -4.58
C TYR A 210 21.81 -4.33 -4.60
N PRO A 211 22.28 -5.00 -5.67
CA PRO A 211 23.70 -5.35 -5.81
C PRO A 211 24.59 -4.13 -6.07
N GLU A 212 24.02 -3.06 -6.64
CA GLU A 212 24.78 -1.84 -6.96
C GLU A 212 25.12 -1.06 -5.69
N LYS A 213 26.39 -0.65 -5.59
CA LYS A 213 26.85 0.17 -4.47
C LYS A 213 26.53 1.65 -4.72
N GLY A 214 26.19 2.37 -3.65
CA GLY A 214 26.05 3.82 -3.73
C GLY A 214 24.68 4.32 -4.24
N VAL A 215 23.69 3.45 -4.42
CA VAL A 215 22.33 3.82 -4.88
C VAL A 215 21.70 4.92 -4.02
N GLU A 216 21.88 4.88 -2.71
CA GLU A 216 21.41 5.95 -1.81
C GLU A 216 22.04 7.31 -2.11
N GLY A 217 23.36 7.34 -2.32
CA GLY A 217 24.10 8.55 -2.65
C GLY A 217 23.66 9.12 -3.99
N LEU A 218 23.49 8.24 -4.97
CA LEU A 218 23.01 8.59 -6.31
C LEU A 218 21.61 9.21 -6.25
N LEU A 219 20.65 8.57 -5.60
CA LEU A 219 19.29 9.09 -5.43
C LEU A 219 19.30 10.43 -4.69
N ARG A 220 20.06 10.52 -3.59
CA ARG A 220 20.17 11.74 -2.78
C ARG A 220 20.71 12.91 -3.61
N SER A 221 21.69 12.68 -4.49
CA SER A 221 22.27 13.73 -5.33
C SER A 221 21.26 14.34 -6.31
N TYR A 222 20.31 13.55 -6.84
CA TYR A 222 19.27 14.09 -7.71
C TYR A 222 18.14 14.75 -6.92
N ILE A 223 17.67 14.12 -5.85
CA ILE A 223 16.54 14.60 -5.03
C ILE A 223 16.80 16.02 -4.50
N GLN A 224 18.00 16.32 -4.04
CA GLN A 224 18.33 17.64 -3.47
C GLN A 224 18.32 18.79 -4.49
N PHE A 225 18.44 18.51 -5.79
CA PHE A 225 18.47 19.49 -6.86
C PHE A 225 17.17 19.56 -7.69
N THR A 226 16.10 18.93 -7.22
CA THR A 226 14.80 18.91 -7.90
C THR A 226 13.75 19.58 -7.00
N PRO A 227 13.69 20.92 -6.95
CA PRO A 227 12.90 21.66 -5.95
C PRO A 227 11.39 21.54 -6.15
N ASN A 228 10.93 21.23 -7.34
CA ASN A 228 9.51 21.03 -7.68
C ASN A 228 9.03 19.58 -7.43
N VAL A 229 9.88 18.71 -6.87
CA VAL A 229 9.53 17.31 -6.59
C VAL A 229 9.66 17.02 -5.10
N HIS A 230 8.58 16.55 -4.51
CA HIS A 230 8.49 16.25 -3.07
C HIS A 230 8.35 14.74 -2.84
N PHE A 231 9.11 14.20 -1.91
CA PHE A 231 9.18 12.76 -1.71
C PHE A 231 8.57 12.31 -0.39
N ILE A 232 7.87 11.16 -0.45
CA ILE A 232 7.45 10.37 0.70
C ILE A 232 8.14 9.01 0.60
N PHE A 233 9.13 8.75 1.45
CA PHE A 233 9.78 7.44 1.58
C PHE A 233 9.04 6.63 2.62
N SER A 234 8.38 5.55 2.21
CA SER A 234 7.56 4.71 3.08
C SER A 234 8.20 3.33 3.26
N GLY A 235 8.15 2.81 4.48
CA GLY A 235 8.68 1.48 4.75
C GLY A 235 8.11 0.83 6.01
N SER A 236 8.19 -0.51 6.07
CA SER A 236 7.69 -1.30 7.21
C SER A 236 8.80 -1.92 8.06
N LYS A 237 9.99 -2.16 7.51
CA LYS A 237 11.14 -2.66 8.25
C LYS A 237 11.81 -1.49 8.99
N LYS A 238 11.30 -1.19 10.21
CA LYS A 238 11.69 -0.03 11.00
C LYS A 238 13.21 0.12 11.11
N HIS A 239 13.94 -0.94 11.47
CA HIS A 239 15.38 -0.90 11.65
C HIS A 239 16.16 -0.54 10.36
N LEU A 240 15.68 -0.99 9.18
CA LEU A 240 16.29 -0.63 7.90
C LEU A 240 16.01 0.84 7.54
N MET A 241 14.76 1.28 7.69
CA MET A 241 14.39 2.69 7.46
C MET A 241 15.16 3.62 8.40
N GLU A 242 15.29 3.26 9.67
CA GLU A 242 16.13 4.02 10.64
C GLU A 242 17.60 4.02 10.24
N SER A 243 18.13 2.91 9.75
CA SER A 243 19.49 2.85 9.22
C SER A 243 19.69 3.82 8.06
N ILE A 244 18.78 3.89 7.10
CA ILE A 244 18.87 4.77 5.92
C ILE A 244 18.79 6.25 6.31
N PHE A 245 17.79 6.63 7.13
CA PHE A 245 17.44 8.04 7.33
C PHE A 245 17.96 8.66 8.65
N PHE A 246 18.38 7.84 9.63
CA PHE A 246 18.77 8.32 10.95
C PHE A 246 20.24 8.08 11.27
N SER A 247 20.94 7.26 10.48
CA SER A 247 22.36 7.02 10.68
C SER A 247 23.19 8.15 10.08
N ILE A 248 24.08 8.74 10.91
CA ILE A 248 24.96 9.85 10.53
C ILE A 248 25.90 9.52 9.34
N LYS A 249 26.17 8.23 9.14
CA LYS A 249 27.05 7.74 8.07
C LYS A 249 26.35 7.53 6.72
N ARG A 250 25.05 7.78 6.64
CA ARG A 250 24.25 7.46 5.44
C ARG A 250 23.88 8.72 4.67
N PRO A 251 23.75 8.64 3.33
CA PRO A 251 23.45 9.78 2.46
C PRO A 251 22.16 10.52 2.82
N PHE A 252 21.12 9.79 3.26
CA PHE A 252 19.82 10.36 3.62
C PHE A 252 19.73 10.89 5.05
N TYR A 253 20.84 10.92 5.80
CA TYR A 253 20.84 11.47 7.17
C TYR A 253 20.26 12.88 7.21
N GLN A 254 19.27 13.11 8.09
CA GLN A 254 18.58 14.40 8.27
C GLN A 254 17.96 15.03 7.00
N SER A 255 17.69 14.25 5.96
CA SER A 255 17.15 14.76 4.71
C SER A 255 15.61 14.77 4.65
N THR A 256 14.94 14.27 5.68
CA THR A 256 13.49 14.11 5.72
C THR A 256 12.90 14.43 7.10
N GLN A 257 11.64 14.86 7.12
CA GLN A 257 10.84 14.88 8.34
C GLN A 257 10.34 13.46 8.63
N LYS A 258 10.46 13.01 9.86
CA LYS A 258 10.09 11.66 10.29
C LYS A 258 8.64 11.63 10.76
N LEU A 259 7.89 10.64 10.28
CA LEU A 259 6.55 10.34 10.75
C LEU A 259 6.42 8.86 11.07
N PHE A 260 6.03 8.56 12.31
CA PHE A 260 5.71 7.20 12.74
C PHE A 260 4.20 7.04 12.82
N LEU A 261 3.67 6.03 12.13
CA LEU A 261 2.25 5.76 12.14
C LEU A 261 1.93 4.74 13.24
N ALA A 262 1.20 5.18 14.25
CA ALA A 262 0.71 4.35 15.34
C ALA A 262 -0.68 3.74 15.03
N PRO A 263 -1.22 2.81 15.80
CA PRO A 263 -2.62 2.42 15.72
C PRO A 263 -3.55 3.62 15.80
N ILE A 264 -4.69 3.54 15.12
CA ILE A 264 -5.73 4.56 15.23
C ILE A 264 -6.29 4.53 16.66
N PRO A 265 -6.42 5.68 17.35
CA PRO A 265 -6.95 5.72 18.70
C PRO A 265 -8.38 5.14 18.79
N TYR A 266 -8.71 4.59 19.96
CA TYR A 266 -9.99 3.90 20.21
C TYR A 266 -11.22 4.74 19.82
N THR A 267 -11.32 5.95 20.35
CA THR A 267 -12.50 6.80 20.19
C THR A 267 -12.80 7.16 18.74
N PRO A 268 -11.86 7.75 17.95
CA PRO A 268 -12.16 8.07 16.56
C PRO A 268 -12.43 6.82 15.72
N TYR A 269 -11.77 5.69 16.01
CA TYR A 269 -12.05 4.46 15.28
C TYR A 269 -13.45 3.93 15.57
N ARG A 270 -13.89 3.98 16.83
CA ARG A 270 -15.22 3.58 17.23
C ARG A 270 -16.30 4.46 16.56
N GLU A 271 -16.12 5.76 16.56
CA GLU A 271 -17.06 6.71 15.94
C GLU A 271 -17.18 6.45 14.44
N PHE A 272 -16.06 6.23 13.76
CA PHE A 272 -16.03 5.83 12.35
C PHE A 272 -16.78 4.51 12.10
N ALA A 273 -16.47 3.47 12.87
CA ALA A 273 -17.12 2.17 12.73
C ALA A 273 -18.62 2.25 13.00
N LYS A 274 -19.02 2.92 14.08
CA LYS A 274 -20.43 3.12 14.43
C LYS A 274 -21.20 3.83 13.34
N LYS A 275 -20.67 4.93 12.80
CA LYS A 275 -21.27 5.66 11.68
C LYS A 275 -21.58 4.74 10.50
N LEU A 276 -20.61 3.92 10.08
CA LEU A 276 -20.77 3.02 8.94
C LEU A 276 -21.80 1.90 9.20
N PHE A 277 -21.90 1.39 10.43
CA PHE A 277 -22.93 0.43 10.80
C PHE A 277 -24.33 1.09 10.80
N ASP A 278 -24.46 2.27 11.38
CA ASP A 278 -25.71 3.03 11.45
C ASP A 278 -26.26 3.35 10.03
N GLU A 279 -25.41 3.69 9.08
CA GLU A 279 -25.79 3.93 7.66
C GLU A 279 -26.51 2.73 7.02
N LYS A 280 -26.23 1.51 7.47
CA LYS A 280 -26.92 0.29 7.04
C LYS A 280 -28.01 -0.20 8.00
N LYS A 281 -28.39 0.64 8.97
CA LYS A 281 -29.36 0.29 10.03
C LYS A 281 -28.92 -0.92 10.87
N LYS A 282 -27.61 -1.09 11.03
CA LYS A 282 -27.00 -2.08 11.92
C LYS A 282 -26.51 -1.39 13.18
N THR A 283 -26.50 -2.11 14.28
CA THR A 283 -26.03 -1.58 15.56
C THR A 283 -24.70 -2.24 15.94
N LEU A 284 -23.64 -1.43 16.08
CA LEU A 284 -22.36 -1.87 16.66
C LEU A 284 -22.34 -1.49 18.13
N GLN A 285 -22.50 -2.48 19.01
CA GLN A 285 -22.46 -2.30 20.46
C GLN A 285 -21.05 -1.95 20.94
N GLU A 286 -20.97 -1.21 22.06
CA GLU A 286 -19.70 -0.72 22.63
C GLU A 286 -18.77 -1.85 23.05
N ASP A 287 -19.32 -2.86 23.72
CA ASP A 287 -18.61 -4.03 24.21
C ASP A 287 -17.98 -4.86 23.07
N ILE A 288 -18.72 -5.01 21.96
CA ILE A 288 -18.22 -5.69 20.75
C ILE A 288 -17.05 -4.92 20.12
N PHE A 289 -17.19 -3.60 19.95
CA PHE A 289 -16.09 -2.81 19.41
C PHE A 289 -14.88 -2.82 20.35
N HIS A 290 -15.12 -2.75 21.65
CA HIS A 290 -14.05 -2.84 22.65
C HIS A 290 -13.29 -4.17 22.55
N GLU A 291 -14.01 -5.29 22.49
CA GLU A 291 -13.42 -6.63 22.35
C GLU A 291 -12.61 -6.76 21.06
N ILE A 292 -13.14 -6.29 19.92
CA ILE A 292 -12.40 -6.26 18.67
C ILE A 292 -11.10 -5.46 18.83
N TYR A 293 -11.19 -4.24 19.40
CA TYR A 293 -10.04 -3.35 19.54
C TYR A 293 -8.95 -3.95 20.44
N GLN A 294 -9.35 -4.57 21.54
CA GLN A 294 -8.42 -5.22 22.49
C GLN A 294 -7.79 -6.49 21.91
N SER A 295 -8.56 -7.34 21.24
CA SER A 295 -8.06 -8.62 20.68
C SER A 295 -6.96 -8.41 19.64
N VAL A 296 -7.05 -7.35 18.84
CA VAL A 296 -6.05 -7.04 17.80
C VAL A 296 -5.19 -5.81 18.12
N LYS A 297 -5.27 -5.27 19.37
CA LYS A 297 -4.49 -4.11 19.83
C LYS A 297 -4.62 -2.88 18.92
N GLY A 298 -5.81 -2.64 18.36
CA GLY A 298 -6.09 -1.53 17.46
C GLY A 298 -5.35 -1.56 16.11
N HIS A 299 -4.73 -2.68 15.76
CA HIS A 299 -3.97 -2.79 14.51
C HIS A 299 -4.90 -2.66 13.29
N THR A 300 -4.69 -1.65 12.46
CA THR A 300 -5.64 -1.17 11.45
C THR A 300 -6.21 -2.26 10.55
N TRP A 301 -5.37 -3.13 9.99
CA TRP A 301 -5.84 -4.16 9.06
C TRP A 301 -6.72 -5.22 9.75
N TYR A 302 -6.33 -5.68 10.96
CA TYR A 302 -7.12 -6.68 11.68
C TYR A 302 -8.43 -6.10 12.18
N MET A 303 -8.44 -4.82 12.58
CA MET A 303 -9.67 -4.09 12.88
C MET A 303 -10.59 -4.05 11.66
N GLN A 304 -10.07 -3.62 10.51
CA GLN A 304 -10.85 -3.57 9.25
C GLN A 304 -11.36 -4.96 8.86
N TYR A 305 -10.54 -6.00 9.02
CA TYR A 305 -10.91 -7.35 8.66
C TYR A 305 -12.07 -7.89 9.54
N LEU A 306 -11.97 -7.73 10.86
CA LEU A 306 -13.03 -8.15 11.79
C LEU A 306 -14.32 -7.35 11.57
N LEU A 307 -14.21 -6.02 11.44
CA LEU A 307 -15.37 -5.16 11.17
C LEU A 307 -16.00 -5.49 9.80
N ASN A 308 -15.21 -5.79 8.78
CA ASN A 308 -15.70 -6.20 7.46
C ASN A 308 -16.50 -7.51 7.54
N ARG A 309 -15.97 -8.53 8.21
CA ARG A 309 -16.62 -9.82 8.40
C ARG A 309 -17.92 -9.65 9.22
N LEU A 310 -17.86 -8.91 10.32
CA LEU A 310 -19.01 -8.64 11.19
C LEU A 310 -20.12 -7.85 10.47
N TYR A 311 -19.73 -6.84 9.68
CA TYR A 311 -20.67 -6.04 8.90
C TYR A 311 -21.39 -6.85 7.81
N SER A 312 -20.76 -7.88 7.26
CA SER A 312 -21.32 -8.76 6.23
C SER A 312 -22.35 -9.74 6.77
N LEU A 313 -22.37 -9.97 8.08
CA LEU A 313 -23.33 -10.90 8.69
C LEU A 313 -24.78 -10.41 8.53
N PRO A 314 -25.79 -11.32 8.42
CA PRO A 314 -27.19 -10.92 8.25
C PRO A 314 -27.79 -10.23 9.48
N GLN A 315 -27.24 -10.46 10.66
CA GLN A 315 -27.71 -9.90 11.93
C GLN A 315 -27.62 -8.37 11.94
N GLN A 316 -28.67 -7.71 12.38
CA GLN A 316 -28.67 -6.26 12.56
C GLN A 316 -27.86 -5.81 13.78
N THR A 317 -27.90 -6.61 14.84
CA THR A 317 -27.15 -6.39 16.07
C THR A 317 -26.34 -7.65 16.39
N PRO A 318 -25.04 -7.69 16.03
CA PRO A 318 -24.15 -8.79 16.40
C PRO A 318 -24.02 -8.92 17.92
N THR A 319 -23.78 -10.14 18.41
CA THR A 319 -23.49 -10.40 19.83
C THR A 319 -22.02 -10.74 20.04
N ILE A 320 -21.59 -10.77 21.31
CA ILE A 320 -20.20 -11.10 21.67
C ILE A 320 -19.86 -12.57 21.32
N GLU A 321 -20.82 -13.48 21.50
CA GLU A 321 -20.66 -14.90 21.16
C GLU A 321 -20.47 -15.06 19.66
N LEU A 322 -21.20 -14.28 18.85
CA LEU A 322 -21.07 -14.28 17.41
C LEU A 322 -19.68 -13.76 16.98
N LEU A 323 -19.16 -12.72 17.65
CA LEU A 323 -17.80 -12.22 17.41
C LEU A 323 -16.76 -13.30 17.75
N HIS A 324 -16.90 -13.99 18.89
CA HIS A 324 -15.97 -15.05 19.24
C HIS A 324 -16.01 -16.22 18.25
N THR A 325 -17.20 -16.62 17.80
CA THR A 325 -17.37 -17.62 16.74
C THR A 325 -16.66 -17.19 15.47
N LEU A 326 -16.84 -15.95 15.03
CA LEU A 326 -16.19 -15.38 13.86
C LEU A 326 -14.65 -15.40 13.96
N ILE A 327 -14.12 -15.05 15.13
CA ILE A 327 -12.65 -15.10 15.37
C ILE A 327 -12.15 -16.55 15.27
N GLN A 328 -12.89 -17.51 15.82
CA GLN A 328 -12.52 -18.93 15.71
C GLN A 328 -12.57 -19.44 14.28
N GLU A 329 -13.58 -19.06 13.50
CA GLU A 329 -13.64 -19.39 12.07
C GLU A 329 -12.42 -18.84 11.31
N ILE A 330 -12.04 -17.58 11.53
CA ILE A 330 -10.86 -16.96 10.92
C ILE A 330 -9.58 -17.72 11.29
N ILE A 331 -9.44 -18.13 12.54
CA ILE A 331 -8.29 -18.89 13.00
C ILE A 331 -8.24 -20.27 12.35
N GLN A 332 -9.37 -20.95 12.19
CA GLN A 332 -9.46 -22.24 11.51
C GLN A 332 -9.14 -22.11 10.01
N GLU A 333 -9.61 -21.05 9.35
CA GLU A 333 -9.26 -20.76 7.95
C GLU A 333 -7.73 -20.64 7.76
N GLU A 334 -7.01 -20.07 8.74
CA GLU A 334 -5.57 -19.81 8.68
C GLU A 334 -4.71 -20.93 9.33
N GLU A 335 -5.31 -21.92 9.98
CA GLU A 335 -4.59 -22.91 10.78
C GLU A 335 -3.53 -23.67 9.97
N TYR A 336 -3.84 -24.08 8.75
CA TYR A 336 -2.88 -24.75 7.87
C TYR A 336 -1.66 -23.86 7.58
N THR A 337 -1.88 -22.58 7.35
CA THR A 337 -0.83 -21.58 7.14
C THR A 337 0.05 -21.47 8.38
N TYR A 338 -0.55 -21.42 9.58
CA TYR A 338 0.19 -21.32 10.84
C TYR A 338 1.01 -22.57 11.15
N GLN A 339 0.45 -23.75 10.89
CA GLN A 339 1.19 -25.00 11.02
C GLN A 339 2.39 -25.07 10.06
N THR A 340 2.23 -24.57 8.84
CA THR A 340 3.31 -24.48 7.85
C THR A 340 4.44 -23.56 8.33
N TYR A 341 4.13 -22.45 9.02
CA TYR A 341 5.16 -21.59 9.60
C TYR A 341 6.10 -22.31 10.56
N PHE A 342 5.61 -23.30 11.29
CA PHE A 342 6.45 -24.07 12.20
C PHE A 342 7.53 -24.89 11.49
N GLN A 343 7.34 -25.24 10.23
CA GLN A 343 8.35 -25.94 9.44
C GLN A 343 9.57 -25.05 9.15
N PHE A 344 9.42 -23.73 9.19
CA PHE A 344 10.49 -22.74 8.98
C PHE A 344 11.12 -22.23 10.27
N LEU A 345 10.67 -22.73 11.42
CA LEU A 345 11.13 -22.31 12.75
C LEU A 345 11.78 -23.46 13.51
N THR A 346 12.85 -23.15 14.23
CA THR A 346 13.46 -24.12 15.17
C THR A 346 12.58 -24.27 16.42
N SER A 347 12.74 -25.39 17.15
CA SER A 347 12.00 -25.62 18.40
C SER A 347 12.13 -24.48 19.41
N ASN A 348 13.34 -23.90 19.54
CA ASN A 348 13.56 -22.74 20.42
C ASN A 348 12.81 -21.49 19.94
N GLN A 349 12.71 -21.27 18.63
CA GLN A 349 11.95 -20.14 18.05
C GLN A 349 10.45 -20.33 18.30
N ILE A 350 9.93 -21.54 18.10
CA ILE A 350 8.52 -21.86 18.35
C ILE A 350 8.18 -21.66 19.83
N GLN A 351 9.01 -22.18 20.74
CA GLN A 351 8.81 -22.05 22.18
C GLN A 351 8.83 -20.58 22.63
N LEU A 352 9.79 -19.80 22.14
CA LEU A 352 9.85 -18.37 22.43
C LEU A 352 8.64 -17.61 21.84
N LEU A 353 8.23 -17.93 20.62
CA LEU A 353 7.07 -17.31 19.96
C LEU A 353 5.77 -17.58 20.74
N LYS A 354 5.57 -18.82 21.21
CA LYS A 354 4.45 -19.19 22.07
C LYS A 354 4.48 -18.45 23.41
N ALA A 355 5.66 -18.33 24.03
CA ALA A 355 5.82 -17.60 25.28
C ALA A 355 5.47 -16.11 25.13
N ILE A 356 5.91 -15.47 24.04
CA ILE A 356 5.55 -14.08 23.74
C ILE A 356 4.05 -13.94 23.49
N ALA A 357 3.42 -14.87 22.77
CA ALA A 357 1.98 -14.85 22.52
C ALA A 357 1.17 -14.90 23.82
N LYS A 358 1.57 -15.73 24.79
CA LYS A 358 0.90 -15.85 26.10
C LYS A 358 0.96 -14.58 26.94
N GLU A 359 2.13 -13.91 26.96
CA GLU A 359 2.30 -12.65 27.71
C GLU A 359 1.72 -11.45 26.99
N GLU A 360 1.35 -11.60 25.70
CA GLU A 360 0.92 -10.53 24.79
C GLU A 360 1.98 -9.46 24.53
N ILE A 361 2.65 -8.96 25.58
CA ILE A 361 3.75 -8.00 25.51
C ILE A 361 4.83 -8.43 26.51
N VAL A 362 6.05 -8.61 26.02
CA VAL A 362 7.20 -9.00 26.86
C VAL A 362 8.22 -7.87 26.91
N ASN A 363 8.33 -7.18 28.04
CA ASN A 363 9.31 -6.13 28.24
C ASN A 363 10.72 -6.67 28.47
N GLU A 364 10.84 -7.62 29.40
CA GLU A 364 12.11 -8.18 29.87
C GLU A 364 12.27 -9.62 29.41
N ILE A 365 12.53 -9.82 28.13
CA ILE A 365 12.56 -11.15 27.50
C ILE A 365 13.68 -12.06 28.03
N ASN A 366 14.71 -11.49 28.63
CA ASN A 366 15.86 -12.20 29.25
C ASN A 366 15.73 -12.32 30.78
N SER A 367 14.60 -11.94 31.39
CA SER A 367 14.43 -12.05 32.83
C SER A 367 14.41 -13.50 33.28
N ALA A 368 15.00 -13.79 34.42
CA ALA A 368 15.01 -15.14 35.02
C ALA A 368 13.57 -15.69 35.23
N THR A 369 12.64 -14.79 35.56
CA THR A 369 11.23 -15.12 35.76
C THR A 369 10.58 -15.61 34.47
N PHE A 370 10.78 -14.87 33.35
CA PHE A 370 10.24 -15.23 32.04
C PHE A 370 10.85 -16.54 31.54
N ILE A 371 12.18 -16.68 31.65
CA ILE A 371 12.92 -17.89 31.26
C ILE A 371 12.38 -19.13 31.99
N LYS A 372 12.27 -19.04 33.33
CA LYS A 372 11.79 -20.13 34.16
C LYS A 372 10.31 -20.45 33.90
N LYS A 373 9.46 -19.43 33.74
CA LYS A 373 8.01 -19.58 33.50
C LYS A 373 7.70 -20.43 32.27
N TYR A 374 8.50 -20.26 31.20
CA TYR A 374 8.27 -20.91 29.90
C TYR A 374 9.30 -21.99 29.55
N ASP A 375 10.12 -22.40 30.54
CA ASP A 375 11.18 -23.41 30.38
C ASP A 375 12.07 -23.11 29.14
N LEU A 376 12.45 -21.86 28.99
CA LEU A 376 13.27 -21.42 27.86
C LEU A 376 14.75 -21.71 28.13
N LYS A 377 15.51 -21.94 27.04
CA LYS A 377 16.95 -22.00 27.13
C LYS A 377 17.50 -20.62 27.49
N GLY A 378 18.64 -20.56 28.17
CA GLY A 378 19.24 -19.32 28.73
C GLY A 378 19.32 -18.13 27.76
N ALA A 379 19.54 -16.95 28.29
CA ALA A 379 19.45 -15.65 27.62
C ALA A 379 20.16 -15.57 26.25
N SER A 380 21.34 -16.20 26.09
CA SER A 380 22.05 -16.23 24.80
C SER A 380 21.21 -16.90 23.70
N SER A 381 20.59 -18.06 24.01
CA SER A 381 19.74 -18.78 23.06
C SER A 381 18.47 -18.00 22.71
N ILE A 382 17.88 -17.30 23.68
CA ILE A 382 16.73 -16.43 23.48
C ILE A 382 17.09 -15.28 22.55
N ASN A 383 18.22 -14.61 22.72
CA ASN A 383 18.63 -13.50 21.87
C ASN A 383 18.84 -13.92 20.42
N VAL A 384 19.42 -15.10 20.18
CA VAL A 384 19.57 -15.65 18.83
C VAL A 384 18.21 -15.96 18.20
N ALA A 385 17.32 -16.64 18.95
CA ALA A 385 15.98 -16.95 18.49
C ALA A 385 15.16 -15.67 18.20
N LEU A 386 15.21 -14.71 19.11
CA LEU A 386 14.52 -13.43 19.00
C LEU A 386 14.97 -12.62 17.75
N LYS A 387 16.28 -12.52 17.55
CA LYS A 387 16.84 -11.83 16.36
C LYS A 387 16.32 -12.47 15.08
N SER A 388 16.29 -13.80 15.03
CA SER A 388 15.75 -14.54 13.88
C SER A 388 14.25 -14.31 13.69
N LEU A 389 13.45 -14.36 14.78
CA LEU A 389 12.01 -14.11 14.73
C LEU A 389 11.68 -12.68 14.28
N ILE A 390 12.46 -11.69 14.70
CA ILE A 390 12.32 -10.30 14.25
C ILE A 390 12.65 -10.19 12.75
N ASN A 391 13.76 -10.78 12.30
CA ASN A 391 14.15 -10.75 10.90
C ASN A 391 13.14 -11.45 9.99
N LYS A 392 12.53 -12.54 10.47
CA LYS A 392 11.45 -13.27 9.78
C LYS A 392 10.08 -12.60 9.95
N GLU A 393 9.99 -11.47 10.65
CA GLU A 393 8.76 -10.73 10.92
C GLU A 393 7.68 -11.52 11.70
N PHE A 394 8.06 -12.50 12.53
CA PHE A 394 7.14 -13.14 13.47
C PHE A 394 6.97 -12.34 14.77
N VAL A 395 8.00 -11.59 15.16
CA VAL A 395 8.01 -10.76 16.36
C VAL A 395 8.32 -9.33 16.00
N LEU A 396 7.60 -8.40 16.60
CA LEU A 396 7.83 -6.97 16.49
C LEU A 396 8.31 -6.41 17.83
N LYS A 397 9.31 -5.51 17.79
CA LYS A 397 9.73 -4.72 18.94
C LYS A 397 8.99 -3.40 18.94
N GLU A 398 8.08 -3.20 19.86
CA GLU A 398 7.41 -1.93 20.16
C GLU A 398 8.04 -1.20 21.35
N GLN A 399 7.52 -0.01 21.68
CA GLN A 399 8.02 0.75 22.83
C GLN A 399 7.83 -0.01 24.15
N GLN A 400 6.73 -0.75 24.27
CA GLN A 400 6.34 -1.48 25.46
C GLN A 400 6.94 -2.90 25.55
N GLY A 401 7.66 -3.37 24.53
CA GLY A 401 8.24 -4.71 24.53
C GLY A 401 8.09 -5.47 23.21
N TYR A 402 8.24 -6.78 23.29
CA TYR A 402 8.13 -7.69 22.16
C TYR A 402 6.73 -8.29 22.08
N ILE A 403 6.18 -8.33 20.87
CA ILE A 403 4.83 -8.86 20.59
C ILE A 403 4.88 -9.77 19.37
N VAL A 404 3.97 -10.74 19.29
CA VAL A 404 3.75 -11.48 18.04
C VAL A 404 3.16 -10.53 17.00
N TYR A 405 3.76 -10.50 15.82
CA TYR A 405 3.40 -9.54 14.79
C TYR A 405 1.99 -9.77 14.23
N ASP A 406 1.69 -11.01 13.82
CA ASP A 406 0.36 -11.39 13.34
C ASP A 406 -0.59 -11.61 14.52
N ARG A 407 -1.69 -10.84 14.58
CA ARG A 407 -2.62 -10.85 15.70
C ARG A 407 -3.46 -12.13 15.77
N PHE A 408 -3.87 -12.67 14.63
CA PHE A 408 -4.60 -13.94 14.60
C PHE A 408 -3.68 -15.11 14.92
N LEU A 409 -2.44 -15.11 14.42
CA LEU A 409 -1.41 -16.06 14.87
C LEU A 409 -1.20 -15.99 16.40
N ALA A 410 -1.16 -14.79 16.97
CA ALA A 410 -1.02 -14.63 18.43
C ALA A 410 -2.18 -15.30 19.19
N ILE A 411 -3.42 -15.14 18.71
CA ILE A 411 -4.62 -15.76 19.31
C ILE A 411 -4.54 -17.30 19.17
N TRP A 412 -4.19 -17.80 17.98
CA TRP A 412 -4.03 -19.23 17.75
C TRP A 412 -2.95 -19.85 18.65
N LEU A 413 -1.79 -19.21 18.77
CA LEU A 413 -0.70 -19.66 19.63
C LEU A 413 -1.08 -19.74 21.10
N LYS A 414 -1.96 -18.87 21.59
CA LYS A 414 -2.50 -18.92 22.96
C LYS A 414 -3.36 -20.16 23.20
N GLY A 415 -4.10 -20.61 22.20
CA GLY A 415 -4.95 -21.81 22.25
C GLY A 415 -4.20 -23.13 22.17
N LEU A 416 -2.92 -23.13 21.73
CA LEU A 416 -2.08 -24.33 21.62
C LEU A 416 -1.33 -24.72 22.90
N VAL A 417 -1.55 -24.03 23.99
CA VAL A 417 -0.74 -24.22 25.24
C VAL A 417 -1.61 -24.52 26.43
#